data_39e1c66a62f50ad9ff5e2496d0a66600
#
_entry.id   39e1c66a62f50ad9ff5e2496d0a66600
#
_cell.length_a   1.000
_cell.length_b   1.000
_cell.length_c   1.000
_cell.angle_alpha   90.00
_cell.angle_beta   90.00
_cell.angle_gamma   90.00
#
_symmetry.space_group_name_H-M   'P 1'
#
loop_
_entity.id
_entity.type
_entity.pdbx_description
1 polymer ?
#
loop_
_entity_poly.entity_id
_entity_poly.type
_entity_poly.pdbx_seq_one_letter_code
_entity_poly.pdbx_strand_id
1 'polypeptide(L)'
;MSTTTTDQGIKNVVLVHGAFADGSGWRGVYDNLTARGYRVTIVQNPLTSFEDDVAATTRVLDRQDGPTILVGHSWGGTVITEAGNHENVAGLVYVSALE
;
A
#
# COMPACT_ATOMS: atom_id res chain seq x y z
N MET A 1 14.08 -19.00 -1.69
CA MET A 1 13.43 -18.73 -1.26
C MET A 1 12.93 -18.71 -0.82
N SER A 2 13.07 -18.75 -0.45
CA SER A 2 12.38 -18.66 0.08
C SER A 2 11.79 -18.19 0.40
N THR A 3 11.88 -18.06 0.42
CA THR A 3 11.20 -17.59 0.86
C THR A 3 10.40 -17.66 1.14
N THR A 4 10.75 -17.77 0.86
CA THR A 4 9.68 -18.02 1.16
C THR A 4 8.87 -18.14 2.34
N THR A 5 9.23 -18.43 3.44
CA THR A 5 8.45 -18.59 4.61
C THR A 5 7.77 -17.32 5.03
N THR A 6 8.45 -16.22 4.89
CA THR A 6 7.86 -14.93 5.22
C THR A 6 6.68 -14.62 4.36
N ASP A 7 6.73 -15.06 3.12
CA ASP A 7 5.64 -14.84 2.20
C ASP A 7 4.37 -15.53 2.63
N GLN A 8 4.51 -16.60 3.39
CA GLN A 8 3.36 -17.37 3.79
C GLN A 8 2.45 -16.59 4.73
N GLY A 9 3.01 -15.68 5.48
CA GLY A 9 2.22 -14.92 6.43
C GLY A 9 1.72 -13.61 5.88
N ILE A 10 2.21 -13.15 4.74
CA ILE A 10 1.88 -11.84 4.23
C ILE A 10 1.14 -11.97 2.91
N LYS A 11 -0.18 -11.82 2.98
CA LYS A 11 -1.04 -11.94 1.82
C LYS A 11 -1.65 -10.62 1.39
N ASN A 12 -1.53 -9.60 2.21
CA ASN A 12 -2.20 -8.32 2.00
C ASN A 12 -1.22 -7.29 1.46
N VAL A 13 -1.63 -6.59 0.41
CA VAL A 13 -0.84 -5.51 -0.19
C VAL A 13 -1.75 -4.31 -0.34
N VAL A 14 -1.31 -3.17 0.16
CA VAL A 14 -2.05 -1.91 0.03
C VAL A 14 -1.22 -0.96 -0.80
N LEU A 15 -1.81 -0.45 -1.87
CA LEU A 15 -1.13 0.42 -2.83
C LEU A 15 -1.63 1.85 -2.68
N VAL A 16 -0.69 2.80 -2.54
CA VAL A 16 -0.99 4.21 -2.37
C VAL A 16 -0.38 4.98 -3.54
N HIS A 17 -1.25 5.61 -4.34
CA HIS A 17 -0.81 6.26 -5.57
C HIS A 17 -0.33 7.70 -5.32
N GLY A 18 0.30 8.28 -6.35
CA GLY A 18 0.82 9.62 -6.27
C GLY A 18 -0.25 10.70 -6.45
N ALA A 19 0.18 11.95 -6.30
CA ALA A 19 -0.73 13.08 -6.24
C ALA A 19 -1.51 13.32 -7.53
N PHE A 20 -0.90 13.03 -8.67
CA PHE A 20 -1.53 13.31 -9.96
C PHE A 20 -1.92 12.04 -10.69
N ALA A 21 -2.07 10.95 -9.95
CA ALA A 21 -2.46 9.66 -10.51
C ALA A 21 -3.67 9.16 -9.74
N ASP A 22 -4.50 8.40 -10.41
CA ASP A 22 -5.59 7.71 -9.71
C ASP A 22 -5.21 6.23 -9.58
N GLY A 23 -6.13 5.44 -9.06
CA GLY A 23 -5.86 4.02 -8.85
C GLY A 23 -5.60 3.25 -10.13
N SER A 24 -5.96 3.81 -11.29
CA SER A 24 -5.79 3.10 -12.55
C SER A 24 -4.31 2.89 -12.89
N GLY A 25 -3.43 3.74 -12.38
CA GLY A 25 -2.00 3.58 -12.61
C GLY A 25 -1.42 2.31 -12.00
N TRP A 26 -2.14 1.71 -11.08
CA TRP A 26 -1.71 0.48 -10.42
C TRP A 26 -2.26 -0.78 -11.08
N ARG A 27 -3.02 -0.64 -12.18
CA ARG A 27 -3.74 -1.79 -12.72
C ARG A 27 -2.84 -2.98 -13.03
N GLY A 28 -1.69 -2.74 -13.66
CA GLY A 28 -0.78 -3.83 -13.98
C GLY A 28 -0.25 -4.53 -12.75
N VAL A 29 0.11 -3.74 -11.72
CA VAL A 29 0.60 -4.28 -10.46
C VAL A 29 -0.51 -5.04 -9.76
N TYR A 30 -1.71 -4.47 -9.73
CA TYR A 30 -2.87 -5.10 -9.12
C TYR A 30 -3.15 -6.47 -9.74
N ASP A 31 -3.21 -6.51 -11.08
CA ASP A 31 -3.52 -7.75 -11.77
C ASP A 31 -2.45 -8.81 -11.54
N ASN A 32 -1.18 -8.40 -11.56
CA ASN A 32 -0.07 -9.31 -11.37
C ASN A 32 -0.09 -9.93 -9.97
N LEU A 33 -0.25 -9.10 -8.96
CA LEU A 33 -0.25 -9.57 -7.58
C LEU A 33 -1.48 -10.39 -7.26
N THR A 34 -2.63 -9.99 -7.79
CA THR A 34 -3.87 -10.72 -7.57
C THR A 34 -3.76 -12.13 -8.16
N ALA A 35 -3.16 -12.22 -9.34
CA ALA A 35 -2.97 -13.53 -9.99
C ALA A 35 -2.05 -14.43 -9.18
N ARG A 36 -1.21 -13.86 -8.33
CA ARG A 36 -0.31 -14.63 -7.47
C ARG A 36 -0.90 -14.96 -6.12
N GLY A 37 -2.15 -14.59 -5.89
CA GLY A 37 -2.85 -14.95 -4.66
C GLY A 37 -2.82 -13.90 -3.57
N TYR A 38 -2.30 -12.70 -3.85
CA TYR A 38 -2.30 -11.62 -2.88
C TYR A 38 -3.64 -10.90 -2.89
N ARG A 39 -4.02 -10.38 -1.74
CA ARG A 39 -5.17 -9.52 -1.60
C ARG A 39 -4.68 -8.07 -1.73
N VAL A 40 -5.05 -7.43 -2.82
CA VAL A 40 -4.54 -6.10 -3.13
C VAL A 40 -5.65 -5.08 -3.00
N THR A 41 -5.39 -4.02 -2.25
CA THR A 41 -6.32 -2.91 -2.08
C THR A 41 -5.63 -1.64 -2.53
N ILE A 42 -6.30 -0.84 -3.33
CA ILE A 42 -5.78 0.44 -3.78
C ILE A 42 -6.47 1.54 -3.00
N VAL A 43 -5.69 2.37 -2.33
CA VAL A 43 -6.23 3.49 -1.57
C VAL A 43 -6.64 4.59 -2.52
N GLN A 44 -7.86 5.10 -2.35
CA GLN A 44 -8.32 6.26 -3.11
C GLN A 44 -8.03 7.50 -2.27
N ASN A 45 -6.90 8.14 -2.55
CA ASN A 45 -6.47 9.31 -1.81
C ASN A 45 -7.34 10.50 -2.17
N PRO A 46 -7.91 11.21 -1.18
CA PRO A 46 -8.71 12.40 -1.48
C PRO A 46 -7.88 13.56 -2.03
N LEU A 47 -6.59 13.60 -1.71
CA LEU A 47 -5.67 14.63 -2.20
C LEU A 47 -6.07 16.04 -1.76
N THR A 48 -6.76 16.14 -0.62
CA THR A 48 -7.15 17.43 -0.06
C THR A 48 -6.13 17.92 0.96
N SER A 49 -5.47 16.99 1.65
CA SER A 49 -4.38 17.31 2.56
C SER A 49 -3.59 16.04 2.83
N PHE A 50 -2.39 16.23 3.35
CA PHE A 50 -1.57 15.10 3.77
C PHE A 50 -2.30 14.26 4.82
N GLU A 51 -2.88 14.93 5.80
CA GLU A 51 -3.58 14.24 6.88
C GLU A 51 -4.76 13.42 6.35
N ASP A 52 -5.48 13.94 5.37
CA ASP A 52 -6.61 13.22 4.80
C ASP A 52 -6.15 11.97 4.06
N ASP A 53 -5.03 12.07 3.36
CA ASP A 53 -4.48 10.92 2.65
C ASP A 53 -3.96 9.87 3.60
N VAL A 54 -3.31 10.28 4.69
CA VAL A 54 -2.87 9.35 5.73
C VAL A 54 -4.09 8.69 6.36
N ALA A 55 -5.14 9.45 6.64
CA ALA A 55 -6.35 8.90 7.25
C ALA A 55 -7.01 7.88 6.33
N ALA A 56 -7.06 8.15 5.02
CA ALA A 56 -7.64 7.21 4.07
C ALA A 56 -6.85 5.91 4.06
N THR A 57 -5.53 6.01 4.07
CA THR A 57 -4.65 4.83 4.10
C THR A 57 -4.84 4.06 5.40
N THR A 58 -4.92 4.75 6.52
CA THR A 58 -5.12 4.11 7.82
C THR A 58 -6.43 3.34 7.86
N ARG A 59 -7.50 3.92 7.30
CA ARG A 59 -8.79 3.22 7.26
C ARG A 59 -8.71 1.92 6.48
N VAL A 60 -7.96 1.92 5.38
CA VAL A 60 -7.76 0.69 4.60
C VAL A 60 -6.95 -0.32 5.40
N LEU A 61 -5.91 0.15 6.10
CA LEU A 61 -5.08 -0.73 6.92
C LEU A 61 -5.88 -1.34 8.06
N ASP A 62 -6.82 -0.58 8.63
CA ASP A 62 -7.66 -1.09 9.71
C ASP A 62 -8.51 -2.28 9.28
N ARG A 63 -8.79 -2.39 7.99
CA ARG A 63 -9.63 -3.47 7.45
C ARG A 63 -8.83 -4.70 7.06
N GLN A 64 -7.51 -4.62 7.12
CA GLN A 64 -6.69 -5.77 6.76
C GLN A 64 -6.75 -6.80 7.88
N ASP A 65 -6.74 -8.06 7.52
CA ASP A 65 -6.90 -9.14 8.49
C ASP A 65 -5.57 -9.69 8.97
N GLY A 66 -4.49 -8.98 8.73
CA GLY A 66 -3.18 -9.44 9.18
C GLY A 66 -2.07 -8.62 8.58
N PRO A 67 -0.86 -9.17 8.58
CA PRO A 67 0.32 -8.44 8.10
C PRO A 67 0.15 -7.97 6.67
N THR A 68 0.55 -6.72 6.42
CA THR A 68 0.31 -6.04 5.16
C THR A 68 1.57 -5.37 4.67
N ILE A 69 1.85 -5.48 3.37
CA ILE A 69 2.90 -4.71 2.71
C ILE A 69 2.26 -3.43 2.17
N LEU A 70 2.81 -2.30 2.55
CA LEU A 70 2.30 -1.00 2.15
C LEU A 70 3.23 -0.42 1.07
N VAL A 71 2.68 -0.17 -0.10
CA VAL A 71 3.45 0.28 -1.26
C VAL A 71 3.04 1.71 -1.61
N GLY A 72 4.01 2.61 -1.75
CA GLY A 72 3.74 3.99 -2.10
C GLY A 72 4.50 4.43 -3.33
N HIS A 73 3.84 5.17 -4.20
CA HIS A 73 4.43 5.71 -5.41
C HIS A 73 4.39 7.23 -5.35
N SER A 74 5.54 7.87 -5.56
CA SER A 74 5.66 9.32 -5.58
C SER A 74 5.11 9.93 -4.28
N TRP A 75 4.07 10.77 -4.36
CA TRP A 75 3.43 11.35 -3.17
C TRP A 75 2.99 10.26 -2.19
N GLY A 76 2.55 9.10 -2.72
CA GLY A 76 2.17 7.97 -1.88
C GLY A 76 3.30 7.51 -0.98
N GLY A 77 4.56 7.68 -1.39
CA GLY A 77 5.69 7.35 -0.55
C GLY A 77 5.74 8.18 0.72
N THR A 78 5.43 9.47 0.61
CA THR A 78 5.36 10.35 1.78
C THR A 78 4.23 9.90 2.70
N VAL A 79 3.09 9.55 2.12
CA VAL A 79 1.93 9.11 2.89
C VAL A 79 2.25 7.81 3.65
N ILE A 80 2.89 6.84 3.01
CA ILE A 80 3.15 5.56 3.67
C ILE A 80 4.22 5.69 4.74
N THR A 81 5.10 6.68 4.66
CA THR A 81 6.08 6.90 5.70
C THR A 81 5.38 7.17 7.04
N GLU A 82 4.30 7.92 6.99
CA GLU A 82 3.52 8.21 8.20
C GLU A 82 2.56 7.06 8.54
N ALA A 83 1.81 6.58 7.57
CA ALA A 83 0.85 5.51 7.81
C ALA A 83 1.53 4.18 8.17
N GLY A 84 2.81 4.05 7.83
CA GLY A 84 3.57 2.84 8.09
C GLY A 84 3.75 2.50 9.56
N ASN A 85 3.38 3.41 10.44
CA ASN A 85 3.40 3.13 11.89
C ASN A 85 2.23 2.25 12.33
N HIS A 86 1.29 1.99 11.44
CA HIS A 86 0.13 1.15 11.76
C HIS A 86 0.58 -0.27 12.11
N GLU A 87 -0.09 -0.86 13.09
CA GLU A 87 0.32 -2.18 13.62
C GLU A 87 0.24 -3.29 12.58
N ASN A 88 -0.61 -3.15 11.56
CA ASN A 88 -0.75 -4.18 10.52
C ASN A 88 0.34 -4.10 9.47
N VAL A 89 1.14 -3.04 9.44
CA VAL A 89 2.16 -2.88 8.41
C VAL A 89 3.37 -3.74 8.75
N ALA A 90 3.67 -4.69 7.86
CA ALA A 90 4.82 -5.57 8.02
C ALA A 90 6.02 -5.10 7.20
N GLY A 91 5.80 -4.25 6.20
CA GLY A 91 6.90 -3.73 5.39
C GLY A 91 6.42 -2.59 4.51
N LEU A 92 7.38 -1.77 4.10
CA LEU A 92 7.14 -0.62 3.24
C LEU A 92 7.90 -0.79 1.94
N VAL A 93 7.27 -0.45 0.82
CA VAL A 93 7.93 -0.45 -0.49
C VAL A 93 7.70 0.90 -1.13
N TYR A 94 8.76 1.54 -1.55
CA TYR A 94 8.73 2.84 -2.22
C TYR A 94 9.02 2.66 -3.70
N VAL A 95 8.13 3.17 -4.54
CA VAL A 95 8.29 3.08 -5.99
C VAL A 95 8.42 4.50 -6.52
N SER A 96 9.59 4.87 -7.01
CA SER A 96 9.86 6.22 -7.53
C SER A 96 9.32 7.28 -6.57
N ALA A 97 9.47 7.05 -5.28
CA ALA A 97 8.87 7.89 -4.26
C ALA A 97 9.87 8.86 -3.69
N LEU A 98 9.33 9.97 -3.19
CA LEU A 98 10.11 10.90 -2.39
C LEU A 98 10.05 10.42 -0.94
N GLU A 99 11.19 10.41 -0.35
CA GLU A 99 11.30 10.01 1.05
C GLU A 99 11.37 11.26 1.94
#